data_08f6486864ec02786d3635ac96913a6b
#
_entry.id   08f6486864ec02786d3635ac96913a6b
#
_cell.length_a   1.000
_cell.length_b   1.000
_cell.length_c   1.000
_cell.angle_alpha   90.00
_cell.angle_beta   90.00
_cell.angle_gamma   90.00
#
_symmetry.space_group_name_H-M   'P 1'
#
loop_
_entity.id
_entity.type
_entity.pdbx_description
1 polymer ?
#
loop_
_entity_poly.entity_id
_entity_poly.type
_entity_poly.pdbx_seq_one_letter_code
_entity_poly.pdbx_strand_id
1 'polypeptide(L)'
;GDHRDLHSFPTRRSSDLGSARFPEFRDENIRAVAIENLKKRGIDALVVIGGDGSYMGAMRLTEMGFPCIGLPGTIDNDIKGTDYTIGFFTALSTVVEAIDRLRDTSSSHQRISVVEVMGRYCGDLTLAAAIAGGCEFVVVPEVEFSREDLVNEIKAGIAKGKKHAIVAITEHMCDVDELAHFIEKETGRETRATVLGHIQRGGSPVPYDRILASRMGAYAIDLLLAGYGGRCVGIQNEQLVHHDIIDAIENMKRPFKGDWLDCAKKLYCQIA
;
A
#
# COMPACT_ATOMS: atom_id res chain seq x y z
N GLY A 1 36.73 -10.33 -6.44
CA GLY A 1 35.33 -10.46 -6.19
C GLY A 1 34.65 -11.16 -7.34
N ASP A 2 33.92 -12.19 -7.05
CA ASP A 2 33.29 -13.08 -8.02
C ASP A 2 32.08 -12.39 -8.68
N HIS A 3 32.20 -12.04 -9.95
CA HIS A 3 31.17 -11.38 -10.77
C HIS A 3 29.95 -12.26 -11.08
N ARG A 4 29.80 -13.44 -10.44
CA ARG A 4 28.72 -14.40 -10.74
C ARG A 4 27.36 -14.03 -10.18
N ASP A 5 27.26 -13.06 -9.25
CA ASP A 5 25.99 -12.71 -8.60
C ASP A 5 25.19 -11.58 -9.28
N LEU A 6 25.75 -10.93 -10.29
CA LEU A 6 25.05 -9.85 -11.04
C LEU A 6 23.95 -10.39 -12.00
N HIS A 7 23.92 -11.69 -12.27
CA HIS A 7 22.93 -12.31 -13.15
C HIS A 7 21.74 -12.96 -12.42
N SER A 8 21.67 -12.89 -11.10
CA SER A 8 20.54 -13.41 -10.33
C SER A 8 19.39 -12.41 -10.13
N PHE A 9 19.42 -11.28 -10.81
CA PHE A 9 18.28 -10.39 -10.96
C PHE A 9 17.28 -11.01 -11.94
N PRO A 10 16.04 -11.12 -11.64
CA PRO A 10 15.11 -10.73 -10.57
C PRO A 10 14.20 -11.88 -10.09
N THR A 11 14.69 -13.07 -9.94
CA THR A 11 13.86 -14.23 -9.59
C THR A 11 13.91 -14.59 -8.10
N ARG A 12 14.73 -13.93 -7.31
CA ARG A 12 14.73 -14.12 -5.86
C ARG A 12 13.51 -13.45 -5.25
N ARG A 13 12.71 -14.25 -4.56
CA ARG A 13 11.52 -13.79 -3.84
C ARG A 13 11.95 -12.83 -2.73
N SER A 14 11.06 -11.88 -2.35
CA SER A 14 11.27 -10.96 -1.22
C SER A 14 11.63 -11.65 0.10
N SER A 15 11.36 -12.96 0.22
CA SER A 15 11.76 -13.79 1.37
C SER A 15 13.27 -13.92 1.56
N ASP A 16 14.09 -13.58 0.57
CA ASP A 16 15.55 -13.60 0.67
C ASP A 16 16.10 -12.32 1.35
N LEU A 17 15.28 -11.28 1.48
CA LEU A 17 15.60 -10.05 2.19
C LEU A 17 15.09 -10.17 3.64
N GLY A 18 15.99 -10.35 4.59
CA GLY A 18 15.65 -10.33 6.02
C GLY A 18 15.03 -8.99 6.40
N SER A 19 13.90 -9.02 7.10
CA SER A 19 13.24 -7.83 7.63
C SER A 19 12.79 -8.11 9.06
N ALA A 20 13.02 -7.17 9.96
CA ALA A 20 12.61 -7.26 11.35
C ALA A 20 12.24 -5.90 11.93
N ARG A 21 11.34 -5.90 12.91
CA ARG A 21 11.16 -4.73 13.78
C ARG A 21 12.31 -4.70 14.78
N PHE A 22 13.00 -3.56 14.85
CA PHE A 22 14.11 -3.35 15.76
C PHE A 22 13.91 -2.03 16.53
N PRO A 23 13.05 -2.03 17.58
CA PRO A 23 12.73 -0.83 18.35
C PRO A 23 13.95 -0.18 19.01
N GLU A 24 14.95 -0.99 19.38
CA GLU A 24 16.19 -0.55 19.99
C GLU A 24 17.01 0.37 19.07
N PHE A 25 16.74 0.37 17.77
CA PHE A 25 17.38 1.29 16.82
C PHE A 25 17.06 2.78 17.09
N ARG A 26 16.07 3.05 17.96
CA ARG A 26 15.80 4.40 18.48
C ARG A 26 16.92 4.92 19.37
N ASP A 27 17.71 4.03 19.99
CA ASP A 27 18.88 4.38 20.81
C ASP A 27 20.05 4.83 19.90
N GLU A 28 20.62 6.00 20.20
CA GLU A 28 21.75 6.56 19.47
C GLU A 28 22.99 5.68 19.55
N ASN A 29 23.24 5.06 20.69
CA ASN A 29 24.39 4.14 20.87
C ASN A 29 24.28 2.94 19.94
N ILE A 30 23.07 2.38 19.78
CA ILE A 30 22.84 1.26 18.86
C ILE A 30 23.11 1.70 17.42
N ARG A 31 22.64 2.90 17.01
CA ARG A 31 22.93 3.46 15.69
C ARG A 31 24.42 3.71 15.48
N ALA A 32 25.14 4.19 16.52
CA ALA A 32 26.58 4.40 16.43
C ALA A 32 27.32 3.07 16.16
N VAL A 33 26.95 1.99 16.85
CA VAL A 33 27.49 0.66 16.58
C VAL A 33 27.15 0.19 15.16
N ALA A 34 25.94 0.44 14.69
CA ALA A 34 25.53 0.11 13.32
C ALA A 34 26.40 0.85 12.27
N ILE A 35 26.62 2.17 12.45
CA ILE A 35 27.48 2.97 11.57
C ILE A 35 28.93 2.44 11.59
N GLU A 36 29.46 2.11 12.75
CA GLU A 36 30.81 1.55 12.87
C GLU A 36 30.94 0.22 12.10
N ASN A 37 29.94 -0.65 12.23
CA ASN A 37 29.90 -1.93 11.52
C ASN A 37 29.79 -1.76 10.00
N LEU A 38 29.05 -0.76 9.52
CA LEU A 38 28.95 -0.40 8.09
C LEU A 38 30.30 0.07 7.57
N LYS A 39 30.93 1.02 8.28
CA LYS A 39 32.27 1.56 7.92
C LYS A 39 33.35 0.48 7.90
N LYS A 40 33.35 -0.44 8.87
CA LYS A 40 34.28 -1.60 8.89
C LYS A 40 34.13 -2.50 7.67
N ARG A 41 32.96 -2.52 7.05
CA ARG A 41 32.67 -3.30 5.83
C ARG A 41 32.91 -2.50 4.54
N GLY A 42 33.41 -1.26 4.62
CA GLY A 42 33.61 -0.39 3.48
C GLY A 42 32.30 0.12 2.85
N ILE A 43 31.26 0.25 3.65
CA ILE A 43 29.95 0.79 3.20
C ILE A 43 29.91 2.26 3.61
N ASP A 44 29.77 3.15 2.63
CA ASP A 44 29.82 4.61 2.81
C ASP A 44 28.44 5.27 2.89
N ALA A 45 27.39 4.60 2.39
CA ALA A 45 26.03 5.11 2.36
C ALA A 45 25.01 3.97 2.34
N LEU A 46 23.74 4.28 2.61
CA LEU A 46 22.64 3.31 2.52
C LEU A 46 21.49 3.83 1.65
N VAL A 47 20.90 2.92 0.88
CA VAL A 47 19.56 3.09 0.33
C VAL A 47 18.61 2.27 1.20
N VAL A 48 17.64 2.94 1.83
CA VAL A 48 16.71 2.35 2.80
C VAL A 48 15.34 2.25 2.16
N ILE A 49 14.83 1.03 1.99
CA ILE A 49 13.54 0.77 1.35
C ILE A 49 12.52 0.44 2.45
N GLY A 50 11.44 1.22 2.53
CA GLY A 50 10.40 0.99 3.52
C GLY A 50 9.43 2.16 3.67
N GLY A 51 8.65 2.13 4.75
CA GLY A 51 7.71 3.19 5.12
C GLY A 51 8.31 4.23 6.07
N ASP A 52 7.45 5.05 6.68
CA ASP A 52 7.83 6.18 7.56
C ASP A 52 8.82 5.79 8.67
N GLY A 53 8.64 4.61 9.29
CA GLY A 53 9.58 4.14 10.33
C GLY A 53 10.98 3.89 9.80
N SER A 54 11.11 3.39 8.57
CA SER A 54 12.40 3.18 7.89
C SER A 54 13.02 4.51 7.49
N TYR A 55 12.21 5.46 7.03
CA TYR A 55 12.64 6.82 6.71
C TYR A 55 13.18 7.55 7.93
N MET A 56 12.50 7.43 9.06
CA MET A 56 12.99 8.01 10.32
C MET A 56 14.34 7.39 10.72
N GLY A 57 14.51 6.07 10.58
CA GLY A 57 15.79 5.40 10.82
C GLY A 57 16.90 5.92 9.90
N ALA A 58 16.61 6.07 8.60
CA ALA A 58 17.53 6.63 7.60
C ALA A 58 17.95 8.06 7.95
N MET A 59 16.98 8.89 8.38
CA MET A 59 17.25 10.28 8.79
C MET A 59 18.17 10.32 10.02
N ARG A 60 17.89 9.50 11.04
CA ARG A 60 18.73 9.46 12.24
C ARG A 60 20.17 9.01 11.97
N LEU A 61 20.38 8.11 11.00
CA LEU A 61 21.75 7.77 10.56
C LEU A 61 22.40 8.94 9.82
N THR A 62 21.65 9.67 9.01
CA THR A 62 22.17 10.84 8.29
C THR A 62 22.57 11.97 9.24
N GLU A 63 21.78 12.23 10.29
CA GLU A 63 22.10 13.20 11.36
C GLU A 63 23.42 12.84 12.08
N MET A 64 23.74 11.55 12.17
CA MET A 64 25.00 11.04 12.73
C MET A 64 26.14 10.99 11.70
N GLY A 65 25.96 11.60 10.52
CA GLY A 65 27.00 11.71 9.49
C GLY A 65 27.13 10.48 8.58
N PHE A 66 26.11 9.60 8.55
CA PHE A 66 26.07 8.45 7.64
C PHE A 66 24.97 8.64 6.59
N PRO A 67 25.30 8.98 5.33
CA PRO A 67 24.31 9.39 4.34
C PRO A 67 23.36 8.24 3.99
N CYS A 68 22.05 8.55 4.00
CA CYS A 68 21.01 7.61 3.63
C CYS A 68 20.02 8.25 2.66
N ILE A 69 19.50 7.44 1.72
CA ILE A 69 18.39 7.81 0.83
C ILE A 69 17.25 6.84 1.06
N GLY A 70 16.04 7.35 1.29
CA GLY A 70 14.82 6.56 1.48
C GLY A 70 14.11 6.27 0.15
N LEU A 71 13.62 5.04 -0.04
CA LEU A 71 12.71 4.66 -1.13
C LEU A 71 11.38 4.16 -0.55
N PRO A 72 10.22 4.56 -1.12
CA PRO A 72 8.91 4.24 -0.58
C PRO A 72 8.53 2.79 -0.89
N GLY A 73 8.77 1.88 0.04
CA GLY A 73 8.48 0.45 -0.07
C GLY A 73 7.35 0.05 0.88
N THR A 74 6.11 0.14 0.41
CA THR A 74 4.89 -0.28 1.12
C THR A 74 3.77 -0.53 0.13
N ILE A 75 2.84 -1.43 0.47
CA ILE A 75 1.63 -1.67 -0.32
C ILE A 75 0.52 -0.65 -0.04
N ASP A 76 0.60 0.05 1.10
CA ASP A 76 -0.47 0.91 1.61
C ASP A 76 -0.60 2.24 0.85
N ASN A 77 0.41 2.62 0.07
CA ASN A 77 0.50 3.90 -0.64
C ASN A 77 0.33 5.12 0.27
N ASP A 78 0.74 5.01 1.53
CA ASP A 78 0.53 6.00 2.58
C ASP A 78 1.72 6.97 2.78
N ILE A 79 2.79 6.84 1.98
CA ILE A 79 3.98 7.68 2.04
C ILE A 79 3.72 9.02 1.34
N LYS A 80 4.06 10.11 2.02
CA LYS A 80 3.94 11.46 1.48
C LYS A 80 5.08 11.77 0.50
N GLY A 81 4.83 12.68 -0.45
CA GLY A 81 5.84 13.10 -1.42
C GLY A 81 6.01 12.17 -2.62
N THR A 82 5.15 11.17 -2.76
CA THR A 82 5.11 10.27 -3.92
C THR A 82 3.67 9.97 -4.33
N ASP A 83 3.41 9.80 -5.61
CA ASP A 83 2.11 9.36 -6.13
C ASP A 83 1.89 7.87 -5.90
N TYR A 84 2.97 7.07 -5.99
CA TYR A 84 2.93 5.62 -5.84
C TYR A 84 4.13 5.11 -5.05
N THR A 85 3.88 4.05 -4.27
CA THR A 85 4.89 3.32 -3.52
C THR A 85 5.21 1.99 -4.21
N ILE A 86 6.45 1.52 -4.02
CA ILE A 86 6.89 0.21 -4.55
C ILE A 86 6.12 -0.89 -3.81
N GLY A 87 5.40 -1.72 -4.56
CA GLY A 87 4.57 -2.80 -4.04
C GLY A 87 3.06 -2.55 -4.13
N PHE A 88 2.62 -1.31 -4.30
CA PHE A 88 1.21 -0.96 -4.41
C PHE A 88 0.51 -1.69 -5.57
N PHE A 89 1.05 -1.64 -6.77
CA PHE A 89 0.44 -2.28 -7.94
C PHE A 89 0.47 -3.80 -7.89
N THR A 90 1.46 -4.37 -7.22
CA THR A 90 1.53 -5.82 -6.98
C THR A 90 0.42 -6.26 -6.02
N ALA A 91 0.22 -5.52 -4.92
CA ALA A 91 -0.88 -5.77 -4.00
C ALA A 91 -2.24 -5.55 -4.68
N LEU A 92 -2.38 -4.48 -5.47
CA LEU A 92 -3.59 -4.21 -6.26
C LEU A 92 -3.96 -5.39 -7.17
N SER A 93 -2.98 -5.96 -7.89
CA SER A 93 -3.20 -7.13 -8.74
C SER A 93 -3.72 -8.33 -7.94
N THR A 94 -3.16 -8.57 -6.74
CA THR A 94 -3.62 -9.65 -5.85
C THR A 94 -5.05 -9.42 -5.36
N VAL A 95 -5.38 -8.19 -4.98
CA VAL A 95 -6.74 -7.84 -4.51
C VAL A 95 -7.76 -7.99 -5.63
N VAL A 96 -7.45 -7.51 -6.84
CA VAL A 96 -8.35 -7.62 -8.00
C VAL A 96 -8.58 -9.09 -8.35
N GLU A 97 -7.54 -9.93 -8.37
CA GLU A 97 -7.69 -11.38 -8.60
C GLU A 97 -8.60 -12.03 -7.53
N ALA A 98 -8.48 -11.63 -6.28
CA ALA A 98 -9.35 -12.13 -5.21
C ALA A 98 -10.81 -11.68 -5.40
N ILE A 99 -11.04 -10.42 -5.79
CA ILE A 99 -12.37 -9.88 -6.09
C ILE A 99 -13.01 -10.63 -7.25
N ASP A 100 -12.29 -10.90 -8.33
CA ASP A 100 -12.79 -11.65 -9.49
C ASP A 100 -13.26 -13.04 -9.08
N ARG A 101 -12.48 -13.76 -8.29
CA ARG A 101 -12.85 -15.09 -7.76
C ARG A 101 -14.07 -15.04 -6.86
N LEU A 102 -14.18 -14.02 -6.01
CA LEU A 102 -15.34 -13.80 -5.13
C LEU A 102 -16.58 -13.41 -5.94
N ARG A 103 -16.42 -12.66 -7.03
CA ARG A 103 -17.52 -12.29 -7.92
C ARG A 103 -18.17 -13.49 -8.56
N ASP A 104 -17.40 -14.45 -9.05
CA ASP A 104 -17.91 -15.68 -9.66
C ASP A 104 -18.81 -16.44 -8.69
N THR A 105 -18.33 -16.64 -7.44
CA THR A 105 -19.13 -17.35 -6.44
C THR A 105 -20.32 -16.52 -5.94
N SER A 106 -20.17 -15.20 -5.77
CA SER A 106 -21.25 -14.31 -5.32
C SER A 106 -22.37 -14.22 -6.35
N SER A 107 -22.01 -14.17 -7.63
CA SER A 107 -22.97 -14.13 -8.74
C SER A 107 -23.78 -15.42 -8.81
N SER A 108 -23.13 -16.60 -8.74
CA SER A 108 -23.81 -17.90 -8.85
C SER A 108 -24.76 -18.18 -7.68
N HIS A 109 -24.44 -17.70 -6.48
CA HIS A 109 -25.25 -17.91 -5.28
C HIS A 109 -26.14 -16.71 -4.90
N GLN A 110 -26.09 -15.61 -5.67
CA GLN A 110 -26.81 -14.38 -5.40
C GLN A 110 -26.53 -13.79 -4.00
N ARG A 111 -25.26 -13.82 -3.60
CA ARG A 111 -24.75 -13.39 -2.29
C ARG A 111 -24.18 -11.97 -2.34
N ILE A 112 -24.01 -11.40 -1.14
CA ILE A 112 -23.21 -10.20 -0.92
C ILE A 112 -21.86 -10.64 -0.33
N SER A 113 -20.75 -10.13 -0.87
CA SER A 113 -19.42 -10.33 -0.34
C SER A 113 -18.87 -9.03 0.22
N VAL A 114 -18.41 -9.05 1.47
CA VAL A 114 -17.64 -7.97 2.09
C VAL A 114 -16.17 -8.37 2.05
N VAL A 115 -15.33 -7.58 1.38
CA VAL A 115 -13.90 -7.88 1.17
C VAL A 115 -13.07 -6.85 1.88
N GLU A 116 -12.37 -7.28 2.94
CA GLU A 116 -11.43 -6.41 3.65
C GLU A 116 -10.08 -6.38 2.94
N VAL A 117 -9.66 -5.17 2.63
CA VAL A 117 -8.41 -4.85 1.92
C VAL A 117 -7.48 -4.11 2.87
N MET A 118 -6.19 -4.43 2.83
CA MET A 118 -5.17 -3.69 3.57
C MET A 118 -5.04 -2.25 3.05
N GLY A 119 -4.37 -1.41 3.77
CA GLY A 119 -4.17 0.01 3.44
C GLY A 119 -3.95 0.85 4.70
N ARG A 120 -4.06 0.21 5.88
CA ARG A 120 -3.91 0.89 7.16
C ARG A 120 -4.93 2.03 7.33
N TYR A 121 -4.50 3.28 7.21
CA TYR A 121 -5.36 4.48 7.26
C TYR A 121 -5.43 5.19 5.90
N CYS A 122 -5.14 4.46 4.82
CA CYS A 122 -5.14 4.93 3.45
C CYS A 122 -6.04 4.04 2.59
N GLY A 123 -7.05 4.62 1.98
CA GLY A 123 -8.02 3.91 1.14
C GLY A 123 -7.58 3.70 -0.31
N ASP A 124 -6.38 4.15 -0.71
CA ASP A 124 -5.96 4.11 -2.11
C ASP A 124 -6.01 2.70 -2.72
N LEU A 125 -5.53 1.68 -1.97
CA LEU A 125 -5.54 0.30 -2.45
C LEU A 125 -6.95 -0.25 -2.60
N THR A 126 -7.81 0.01 -1.60
CA THR A 126 -9.23 -0.40 -1.63
C THR A 126 -9.98 0.28 -2.76
N LEU A 127 -9.78 1.58 -2.94
CA LEU A 127 -10.45 2.37 -3.97
C LEU A 127 -10.02 1.93 -5.38
N ALA A 128 -8.71 1.76 -5.60
CA ALA A 128 -8.19 1.25 -6.86
C ALA A 128 -8.72 -0.15 -7.17
N ALA A 129 -8.75 -1.03 -6.18
CA ALA A 129 -9.26 -2.39 -6.32
C ALA A 129 -10.76 -2.42 -6.58
N ALA A 130 -11.54 -1.55 -5.94
CA ALA A 130 -12.99 -1.43 -6.16
C ALA A 130 -13.28 -0.98 -7.59
N ILE A 131 -12.53 -0.01 -8.13
CA ILE A 131 -12.66 0.45 -9.51
C ILE A 131 -12.29 -0.67 -10.49
N ALA A 132 -11.10 -1.26 -10.31
CA ALA A 132 -10.57 -2.27 -11.22
C ALA A 132 -11.36 -3.58 -11.18
N GLY A 133 -11.78 -4.01 -10.00
CA GLY A 133 -12.59 -5.21 -9.79
C GLY A 133 -14.09 -4.99 -9.97
N GLY A 134 -14.54 -3.74 -10.20
CA GLY A 134 -15.96 -3.41 -10.43
C GLY A 134 -16.84 -3.66 -9.21
N CYS A 135 -16.37 -3.35 -7.99
CA CYS A 135 -17.18 -3.49 -6.78
C CYS A 135 -18.37 -2.53 -6.80
N GLU A 136 -19.50 -2.96 -6.25
CA GLU A 136 -20.70 -2.14 -6.17
C GLU A 136 -20.59 -1.06 -5.07
N PHE A 137 -19.82 -1.35 -4.02
CA PHE A 137 -19.63 -0.44 -2.89
C PHE A 137 -18.16 -0.39 -2.47
N VAL A 138 -17.72 0.78 -2.02
CA VAL A 138 -16.39 0.98 -1.48
C VAL A 138 -16.45 1.81 -0.22
N VAL A 139 -15.72 1.37 0.81
CA VAL A 139 -15.61 2.03 2.12
C VAL A 139 -14.14 2.31 2.38
N VAL A 140 -13.78 3.59 2.50
CA VAL A 140 -12.41 4.06 2.68
C VAL A 140 -12.33 5.07 3.83
N PRO A 141 -11.18 5.15 4.55
CA PRO A 141 -11.06 5.99 5.73
C PRO A 141 -11.14 7.50 5.45
N GLU A 142 -10.99 7.92 4.20
CA GLU A 142 -11.05 9.32 3.80
C GLU A 142 -12.49 9.84 3.65
N VAL A 143 -13.49 8.96 3.74
CA VAL A 143 -14.91 9.31 3.62
C VAL A 143 -15.64 8.80 4.87
N GLU A 144 -16.54 9.62 5.40
CA GLU A 144 -17.39 9.21 6.51
C GLU A 144 -18.23 7.99 6.13
N PHE A 145 -18.28 6.99 7.02
CA PHE A 145 -18.93 5.70 6.78
C PHE A 145 -20.10 5.49 7.75
N SER A 146 -21.25 5.09 7.20
CA SER A 146 -22.44 4.66 7.93
C SER A 146 -22.88 3.27 7.48
N ARG A 147 -23.04 2.34 8.43
CA ARG A 147 -23.54 0.99 8.15
C ARG A 147 -24.96 1.03 7.60
N GLU A 148 -25.77 1.93 8.12
CA GLU A 148 -27.17 2.13 7.74
C GLU A 148 -27.28 2.63 6.30
N ASP A 149 -26.46 3.59 5.91
CA ASP A 149 -26.45 4.14 4.56
C ASP A 149 -25.99 3.09 3.56
N LEU A 150 -24.93 2.33 3.88
CA LEU A 150 -24.49 1.20 3.06
C LEU A 150 -25.63 0.20 2.82
N VAL A 151 -26.35 -0.18 3.87
CA VAL A 151 -27.47 -1.14 3.76
C VAL A 151 -28.62 -0.56 2.92
N ASN A 152 -28.94 0.73 3.09
CA ASN A 152 -29.98 1.39 2.30
C ASN A 152 -29.63 1.39 0.81
N GLU A 153 -28.38 1.66 0.47
CA GLU A 153 -27.88 1.63 -0.90
C GLU A 153 -27.90 0.19 -1.48
N ILE A 154 -27.53 -0.81 -0.69
CA ILE A 154 -27.63 -2.22 -1.09
C ILE A 154 -29.10 -2.60 -1.36
N LYS A 155 -30.02 -2.23 -0.47
CA LYS A 155 -31.46 -2.45 -0.66
C LYS A 155 -31.98 -1.78 -1.93
N ALA A 156 -31.56 -0.56 -2.20
CA ALA A 156 -31.91 0.16 -3.43
C ALA A 156 -31.36 -0.56 -4.68
N GLY A 157 -30.15 -1.11 -4.62
CA GLY A 157 -29.58 -1.93 -5.68
C GLY A 157 -30.37 -3.21 -5.93
N ILE A 158 -30.74 -3.93 -4.87
CA ILE A 158 -31.57 -5.14 -4.94
C ILE A 158 -32.94 -4.82 -5.56
N ALA A 159 -33.58 -3.72 -5.15
CA ALA A 159 -34.86 -3.28 -5.70
C ALA A 159 -34.78 -2.98 -7.21
N LYS A 160 -33.63 -2.54 -7.71
CA LYS A 160 -33.32 -2.34 -9.13
C LYS A 160 -32.93 -3.62 -9.88
N GLY A 161 -33.01 -4.78 -9.23
CA GLY A 161 -32.76 -6.09 -9.84
C GLY A 161 -31.32 -6.61 -9.69
N LYS A 162 -30.44 -5.95 -8.92
CA LYS A 162 -29.11 -6.52 -8.60
C LYS A 162 -29.27 -7.81 -7.78
N LYS A 163 -28.59 -8.87 -8.20
CA LYS A 163 -28.70 -10.19 -7.57
C LYS A 163 -27.56 -10.46 -6.59
N HIS A 164 -26.40 -9.82 -6.76
CA HIS A 164 -25.23 -9.93 -5.92
C HIS A 164 -24.58 -8.57 -5.76
N ALA A 165 -23.70 -8.41 -4.79
CA ALA A 165 -22.88 -7.22 -4.61
C ALA A 165 -21.55 -7.56 -3.95
N ILE A 166 -20.51 -6.78 -4.26
CA ILE A 166 -19.23 -6.81 -3.59
C ILE A 166 -19.01 -5.45 -2.92
N VAL A 167 -18.74 -5.48 -1.63
CA VAL A 167 -18.38 -4.35 -0.80
C VAL A 167 -16.87 -4.45 -0.52
N ALA A 168 -16.06 -3.57 -1.08
CA ALA A 168 -14.66 -3.47 -0.71
C ALA A 168 -14.52 -2.47 0.45
N ILE A 169 -13.84 -2.87 1.51
CA ILE A 169 -13.65 -2.06 2.73
C ILE A 169 -12.19 -2.07 3.17
N THR A 170 -11.65 -0.90 3.50
CA THR A 170 -10.29 -0.80 4.06
C THR A 170 -10.25 -1.38 5.48
N GLU A 171 -9.16 -2.05 5.84
CA GLU A 171 -8.93 -2.55 7.19
C GLU A 171 -9.10 -1.45 8.26
N HIS A 172 -9.44 -1.82 9.48
CA HIS A 172 -9.66 -0.92 10.62
C HIS A 172 -10.89 0.01 10.54
N MET A 173 -11.73 -0.10 9.51
CA MET A 173 -12.97 0.67 9.44
C MET A 173 -14.03 0.16 10.42
N CYS A 174 -14.19 -1.16 10.49
CA CYS A 174 -15.08 -1.84 11.44
C CYS A 174 -14.74 -3.33 11.50
N ASP A 175 -15.43 -4.07 12.37
CA ASP A 175 -15.43 -5.54 12.30
C ASP A 175 -16.26 -5.99 11.09
N VAL A 176 -15.62 -6.66 10.14
CA VAL A 176 -16.24 -7.03 8.86
C VAL A 176 -17.17 -8.22 8.99
N ASP A 177 -16.97 -9.09 9.97
CA ASP A 177 -17.91 -10.18 10.27
C ASP A 177 -19.20 -9.64 10.88
N GLU A 178 -19.11 -8.69 11.82
CA GLU A 178 -20.28 -7.98 12.33
C GLU A 178 -21.01 -7.20 11.24
N LEU A 179 -20.27 -6.53 10.34
CA LEU A 179 -20.85 -5.82 9.21
C LEU A 179 -21.59 -6.79 8.27
N ALA A 180 -20.99 -7.93 7.96
CA ALA A 180 -21.64 -8.94 7.11
C ALA A 180 -22.94 -9.48 7.72
N HIS A 181 -22.94 -9.77 9.02
CA HIS A 181 -24.17 -10.18 9.73
C HIS A 181 -25.24 -9.09 9.74
N PHE A 182 -24.82 -7.82 9.91
CA PHE A 182 -25.74 -6.69 9.86
C PHE A 182 -26.39 -6.55 8.48
N ILE A 183 -25.59 -6.62 7.40
CA ILE A 183 -26.08 -6.57 6.02
C ILE A 183 -27.04 -7.74 5.75
N GLU A 184 -26.69 -8.97 6.15
CA GLU A 184 -27.53 -10.16 5.97
C GLU A 184 -28.89 -10.00 6.65
N LYS A 185 -28.89 -9.57 7.92
CA LYS A 185 -30.11 -9.33 8.70
C LYS A 185 -31.02 -8.30 8.04
N GLU A 186 -30.45 -7.20 7.59
CA GLU A 186 -31.21 -6.07 7.07
C GLU A 186 -31.69 -6.25 5.63
N THR A 187 -30.95 -7.02 4.80
CA THR A 187 -31.27 -7.21 3.39
C THR A 187 -31.97 -8.55 3.11
N GLY A 188 -31.89 -9.52 4.03
CA GLY A 188 -32.33 -10.90 3.83
C GLY A 188 -31.47 -11.66 2.80
N ARG A 189 -30.31 -11.14 2.40
CA ARG A 189 -29.37 -11.78 1.47
C ARG A 189 -28.20 -12.37 2.22
N GLU A 190 -27.88 -13.63 1.92
CA GLU A 190 -26.68 -14.26 2.48
C GLU A 190 -25.45 -13.38 2.22
N THR A 191 -24.73 -13.03 3.29
CA THR A 191 -23.57 -12.13 3.23
C THR A 191 -22.38 -12.81 3.88
N ARG A 192 -21.21 -12.73 3.23
CA ARG A 192 -19.96 -13.32 3.71
C ARG A 192 -18.85 -12.28 3.73
N ALA A 193 -18.13 -12.24 4.85
CA ALA A 193 -16.91 -11.48 4.96
C ALA A 193 -15.70 -12.31 4.47
N THR A 194 -14.75 -11.64 3.86
CA THR A 194 -13.46 -12.20 3.44
C THR A 194 -12.37 -11.21 3.77
N VAL A 195 -11.56 -11.54 4.77
CA VAL A 195 -10.36 -10.76 5.13
C VAL A 195 -9.20 -11.26 4.28
N LEU A 196 -8.71 -10.45 3.33
CA LEU A 196 -7.60 -10.86 2.49
C LEU A 196 -6.29 -10.94 3.27
N GLY A 197 -6.08 -10.02 4.23
CA GLY A 197 -4.93 -10.07 5.13
C GLY A 197 -3.57 -10.13 4.40
N HIS A 198 -2.67 -10.95 4.93
CA HIS A 198 -1.28 -10.99 4.49
C HIS A 198 -1.04 -11.59 3.10
N ILE A 199 -2.02 -12.20 2.43
CA ILE A 199 -1.84 -12.66 1.04
C ILE A 199 -1.59 -11.47 0.09
N GLN A 200 -1.95 -10.25 0.48
CA GLN A 200 -1.68 -9.01 -0.24
C GLN A 200 -0.20 -8.60 -0.17
N ARG A 201 0.57 -9.19 0.76
CA ARG A 201 2.00 -8.92 0.93
C ARG A 201 2.80 -10.03 0.28
N GLY A 202 3.67 -9.69 -0.69
CA GLY A 202 4.53 -10.66 -1.37
C GLY A 202 4.02 -11.03 -2.77
N GLY A 203 4.47 -12.17 -3.27
CA GLY A 203 4.22 -12.60 -4.64
C GLY A 203 5.25 -12.04 -5.64
N SER A 204 5.03 -12.32 -6.94
CA SER A 204 5.88 -11.80 -8.02
C SER A 204 5.50 -10.36 -8.34
N PRO A 205 6.44 -9.41 -8.28
CA PRO A 205 6.16 -8.01 -8.59
C PRO A 205 5.66 -7.85 -10.03
N VAL A 206 4.61 -7.05 -10.20
CA VAL A 206 4.12 -6.66 -11.52
C VAL A 206 5.12 -5.77 -12.25
N PRO A 207 5.09 -5.69 -13.61
CA PRO A 207 6.07 -4.92 -14.37
C PRO A 207 6.21 -3.46 -13.94
N TYR A 208 5.11 -2.80 -13.57
CA TYR A 208 5.17 -1.40 -13.13
C TYR A 208 6.00 -1.23 -11.85
N ASP A 209 5.79 -2.06 -10.82
CA ASP A 209 6.58 -2.00 -9.58
C ASP A 209 8.07 -2.26 -9.83
N ARG A 210 8.40 -3.17 -10.75
CA ARG A 210 9.80 -3.43 -11.12
C ARG A 210 10.46 -2.23 -11.80
N ILE A 211 9.74 -1.59 -12.72
CA ILE A 211 10.23 -0.38 -13.41
C ILE A 211 10.38 0.77 -12.41
N LEU A 212 9.36 0.99 -11.57
CA LEU A 212 9.38 2.03 -10.55
C LEU A 212 10.54 1.86 -9.58
N ALA A 213 10.73 0.66 -9.04
CA ALA A 213 11.84 0.33 -8.14
C ALA A 213 13.21 0.54 -8.80
N SER A 214 13.36 0.13 -10.07
CA SER A 214 14.62 0.32 -10.81
C SER A 214 14.92 1.80 -11.06
N ARG A 215 13.91 2.58 -11.47
CA ARG A 215 14.05 4.04 -11.68
C ARG A 215 14.41 4.76 -10.37
N MET A 216 13.69 4.47 -9.28
CA MET A 216 13.95 5.08 -7.97
C MET A 216 15.33 4.67 -7.42
N GLY A 217 15.72 3.39 -7.60
CA GLY A 217 17.03 2.90 -7.16
C GLY A 217 18.18 3.59 -7.89
N ALA A 218 18.10 3.74 -9.20
CA ALA A 218 19.10 4.45 -9.99
C ALA A 218 19.21 5.93 -9.53
N TYR A 219 18.06 6.59 -9.39
CA TYR A 219 18.03 7.98 -8.93
C TYR A 219 18.59 8.18 -7.50
N ALA A 220 18.35 7.22 -6.61
CA ALA A 220 18.93 7.25 -5.27
C ALA A 220 20.46 7.20 -5.29
N ILE A 221 21.05 6.43 -6.21
CA ILE A 221 22.51 6.39 -6.39
C ILE A 221 23.02 7.71 -6.95
N ASP A 222 22.33 8.31 -7.93
CA ASP A 222 22.71 9.63 -8.46
C ASP A 222 22.71 10.70 -7.37
N LEU A 223 21.73 10.67 -6.46
CA LEU A 223 21.68 11.59 -5.30
C LEU A 223 22.87 11.37 -4.36
N LEU A 224 23.20 10.11 -4.02
CA LEU A 224 24.36 9.80 -3.18
C LEU A 224 25.67 10.25 -3.82
N LEU A 225 25.86 10.03 -5.13
CA LEU A 225 27.04 10.48 -5.87
C LEU A 225 27.14 12.02 -5.94
N ALA A 226 26.00 12.71 -5.92
CA ALA A 226 25.93 14.16 -5.84
C ALA A 226 26.14 14.71 -4.41
N GLY A 227 26.38 13.82 -3.43
CA GLY A 227 26.64 14.19 -2.04
C GLY A 227 25.40 14.42 -1.17
N TYR A 228 24.21 14.04 -1.65
CA TYR A 228 22.98 14.13 -0.85
C TYR A 228 22.89 13.01 0.17
N GLY A 229 22.34 13.34 1.36
CA GLY A 229 21.87 12.42 2.37
C GLY A 229 20.60 12.96 3.01
N GLY A 230 19.85 12.13 3.73
CA GLY A 230 18.61 12.55 4.39
C GLY A 230 17.48 12.88 3.41
N ARG A 231 17.53 12.31 2.21
CA ARG A 231 16.49 12.48 1.18
C ARG A 231 15.65 11.23 1.02
N CYS A 232 14.38 11.40 0.66
CA CYS A 232 13.53 10.35 0.15
C CYS A 232 13.18 10.62 -1.32
N VAL A 233 13.19 9.55 -2.10
CA VAL A 233 12.82 9.58 -3.53
C VAL A 233 11.32 9.30 -3.64
N GLY A 234 10.68 9.95 -4.59
CA GLY A 234 9.30 9.72 -4.97
C GLY A 234 9.09 9.83 -6.47
N ILE A 235 7.87 9.59 -6.90
CA ILE A 235 7.40 9.87 -8.26
C ILE A 235 6.20 10.81 -8.16
N GLN A 236 6.21 11.89 -8.93
CA GLN A 236 5.09 12.84 -9.04
C GLN A 236 4.88 13.19 -10.51
N ASN A 237 3.66 13.00 -11.00
CA ASN A 237 3.33 13.23 -12.42
C ASN A 237 4.33 12.51 -13.37
N GLU A 238 4.63 11.23 -13.10
CA GLU A 238 5.58 10.38 -13.85
C GLU A 238 7.06 10.86 -13.79
N GLN A 239 7.37 11.92 -13.05
CA GLN A 239 8.73 12.41 -12.85
C GLN A 239 9.29 11.96 -11.50
N LEU A 240 10.56 11.54 -11.50
CA LEU A 240 11.27 11.27 -10.26
C LEU A 240 11.55 12.59 -9.54
N VAL A 241 11.25 12.62 -8.26
CA VAL A 241 11.47 13.76 -7.36
C VAL A 241 12.19 13.28 -6.10
N HIS A 242 12.76 14.21 -5.36
CA HIS A 242 13.26 13.91 -4.02
C HIS A 242 12.92 15.02 -3.05
N HIS A 243 12.69 14.66 -1.80
CA HIS A 243 12.36 15.58 -0.71
C HIS A 243 13.31 15.35 0.47
N ASP A 244 13.39 16.31 1.35
CA ASP A 244 13.94 16.08 2.68
C ASP A 244 13.05 15.09 3.43
N ILE A 245 13.64 14.12 4.15
CA ILE A 245 12.87 13.06 4.84
C ILE A 245 11.99 13.67 5.93
N ILE A 246 12.49 14.63 6.72
CA ILE A 246 11.73 15.27 7.78
C ILE A 246 10.57 16.06 7.18
N ASP A 247 10.85 16.85 6.14
CA ASP A 247 9.83 17.63 5.46
C ASP A 247 8.73 16.71 4.88
N ALA A 248 9.12 15.60 4.27
CA ALA A 248 8.16 14.62 3.75
C ALA A 248 7.28 14.02 4.86
N ILE A 249 7.85 13.67 6.02
CA ILE A 249 7.11 13.05 7.12
C ILE A 249 6.21 14.08 7.83
N GLU A 250 6.71 15.28 8.13
CA GLU A 250 6.05 16.22 9.03
C GLU A 250 5.17 17.23 8.28
N ASN A 251 5.66 17.80 7.17
CA ASN A 251 5.06 18.97 6.54
C ASN A 251 4.26 18.65 5.28
N MET A 252 4.64 17.64 4.51
CA MET A 252 3.91 17.30 3.30
C MET A 252 2.58 16.61 3.63
N LYS A 253 1.60 16.81 2.75
CA LYS A 253 0.33 16.10 2.80
C LYS A 253 0.30 15.05 1.71
N ARG A 254 -0.26 13.90 2.00
CA ARG A 254 -0.62 12.93 0.98
C ARG A 254 -1.85 13.47 0.23
N PRO A 255 -1.81 13.62 -1.10
CA PRO A 255 -3.01 13.98 -1.83
C PRO A 255 -3.99 12.81 -1.79
N PHE A 256 -5.24 13.08 -1.43
CA PHE A 256 -6.31 12.10 -1.58
C PHE A 256 -6.64 11.92 -3.06
N LYS A 257 -6.87 10.69 -3.49
CA LYS A 257 -7.24 10.35 -4.88
C LYS A 257 -8.72 10.66 -5.16
N GLY A 258 -9.10 11.93 -5.03
CA GLY A 258 -10.47 12.38 -5.20
C GLY A 258 -11.03 12.13 -6.60
N ASP A 259 -10.18 12.19 -7.63
CA ASP A 259 -10.52 11.83 -9.00
C ASP A 259 -10.89 10.34 -9.17
N TRP A 260 -10.21 9.46 -8.43
CA TRP A 260 -10.58 8.03 -8.38
C TRP A 260 -11.92 7.82 -7.67
N LEU A 261 -12.14 8.56 -6.58
CA LEU A 261 -13.41 8.54 -5.87
C LEU A 261 -14.57 8.98 -6.79
N ASP A 262 -14.37 10.05 -7.55
CA ASP A 262 -15.34 10.54 -8.51
C ASP A 262 -15.55 9.55 -9.68
N CYS A 263 -14.50 8.86 -10.10
CA CYS A 263 -14.58 7.78 -11.07
C CYS A 263 -15.43 6.62 -10.53
N ALA A 264 -15.15 6.16 -9.30
CA ALA A 264 -15.90 5.10 -8.65
C ALA A 264 -17.40 5.42 -8.56
N LYS A 265 -17.76 6.65 -8.17
CA LYS A 265 -19.16 7.12 -8.14
C LYS A 265 -19.84 7.02 -9.51
N LYS A 266 -19.13 7.37 -10.59
CA LYS A 266 -19.66 7.31 -11.96
C LYS A 266 -19.82 5.89 -12.49
N LEU A 267 -18.99 4.95 -12.00
CA LEU A 267 -19.01 3.54 -12.42
C LEU A 267 -20.02 2.67 -11.64
N TYR A 268 -20.95 3.28 -10.91
CA TYR A 268 -21.91 2.62 -10.03
C TYR A 268 -21.28 2.00 -8.76
N CYS A 269 -20.03 2.32 -8.45
CA CYS A 269 -19.45 2.06 -7.15
C CYS A 269 -19.98 3.11 -6.19
N GLN A 270 -21.00 2.77 -5.42
CA GLN A 270 -21.55 3.67 -4.41
C GLN A 270 -20.62 3.71 -3.21
N ILE A 271 -20.42 4.91 -2.68
CA ILE A 271 -19.60 5.16 -1.51
C ILE A 271 -20.58 5.35 -0.36
N ALA A 272 -20.48 4.46 0.58
CA ALA A 272 -21.32 4.45 1.77
C ALA A 272 -20.64 5.21 2.92
#